data_9a7cdfc07aa94e2bbd054643aec434e2
#
_entry.id   9a7cdfc07aa94e2bbd054643aec434e2
#
_cell.length_a   1.000
_cell.length_b   1.000
_cell.length_c   1.000
_cell.angle_alpha   90.00
_cell.angle_beta   90.00
_cell.angle_gamma   90.00
#
_symmetry.space_group_name_H-M   'P 1'
#
loop_
_entity.id
_entity.type
_entity.pdbx_description
1 polymer ?
#
loop_
_entity_poly.entity_id
_entity_poly.type
_entity_poly.pdbx_seq_one_letter_code
_entity_poly.pdbx_strand_id
1 'polypeptide(L)'
;MKKTLLFILCLAGMTSLSNATVTTIDCSTVTWNTSVKNEISGSAEGFDISAVKNNGQTPPTYNTSAKDVRIYAKGSITITSTSGKPITNIAFGISTAGKKRLASCTAEPGTVTVKGNPDFTCEWSGSSASVTITVGDKADFGTDSGKAGQLDFTSITITTNDEAAGQVAQPTITPGSSYILGESTEVTLECSTDGAKIYYTTDGSEPSESATLYNGPFPVSETCTVKAIAIKEGLTNSSIAEATYSVPENVANIAEYMSTAKENTAYKITGPVTVVYQNDINLYIQDESGSLLVYGDAVGEYKEGDVITGLIGEYGVYQDITQMLPLYAPDAVSGTPAEPVTMNISEITTADVYKYIKLSEAVFKEDATFETGKTTNGIVVSGDKEMTIRNSFRVIDGTFEASKKWDIIGFVSVYQGTPQIYPISITESTLDGVKAATTDDNITIYSSNGKIYVNAIGGEKIELFNITGQKVAEKVAVSGINVLDAVYDITLVKVGSKVVKVVK
;
A
#
# COMPACT_ATOMS: atom_id res chain seq x y z
N MET A 1 -25.40 15.88 13.99
CA MET A 1 -24.85 16.61 12.83
C MET A 1 -24.06 15.59 12.01
N LYS A 2 -24.62 15.14 10.89
CA LYS A 2 -23.99 14.15 10.00
C LYS A 2 -22.90 14.87 9.22
N LYS A 3 -21.63 14.53 9.45
CA LYS A 3 -20.51 14.95 8.61
C LYS A 3 -20.58 14.11 7.31
N THR A 4 -21.01 14.75 6.26
CA THR A 4 -20.87 14.23 4.90
C THR A 4 -19.37 14.21 4.59
N LEU A 5 -18.80 13.01 4.51
CA LEU A 5 -17.43 12.80 4.07
C LEU A 5 -17.44 12.99 2.54
N LEU A 6 -17.02 14.16 2.11
CA LEU A 6 -16.77 14.46 0.70
C LEU A 6 -15.51 13.68 0.29
N PHE A 7 -15.68 12.54 -0.36
CA PHE A 7 -14.59 11.87 -1.07
C PHE A 7 -14.24 12.76 -2.27
N ILE A 8 -13.33 13.68 -2.05
CA ILE A 8 -12.58 14.28 -3.15
C ILE A 8 -11.59 13.21 -3.57
N LEU A 9 -11.93 12.49 -4.63
CA LEU A 9 -10.96 11.71 -5.39
C LEU A 9 -9.95 12.75 -5.92
N CYS A 10 -8.82 12.90 -5.22
CA CYS A 10 -7.68 13.63 -5.74
C CYS A 10 -7.20 12.87 -6.99
N LEU A 11 -7.73 13.23 -8.14
CA LEU A 11 -7.04 13.08 -9.40
C LEU A 11 -5.87 14.07 -9.31
N ALA A 12 -4.77 13.65 -8.64
CA ALA A 12 -3.53 14.41 -8.65
C ALA A 12 -3.01 14.44 -10.07
N GLY A 13 -2.93 15.62 -10.64
CA GLY A 13 -2.17 15.90 -11.83
C GLY A 13 -2.92 15.88 -13.14
N MET A 14 -3.90 16.74 -13.32
CA MET A 14 -4.25 17.25 -14.64
C MET A 14 -4.60 18.72 -14.51
N THR A 15 -3.63 19.58 -14.60
CA THR A 15 -3.83 20.93 -15.12
C THR A 15 -3.49 20.97 -16.62
N SER A 16 -4.11 20.09 -17.39
CA SER A 16 -4.38 20.46 -18.77
C SER A 16 -5.64 21.32 -18.71
N LEU A 17 -5.57 22.54 -19.15
CA LEU A 17 -6.73 23.30 -19.57
C LEU A 17 -7.33 22.58 -20.80
N SER A 18 -7.84 21.35 -20.61
CA SER A 18 -8.72 20.73 -21.59
C SER A 18 -10.05 21.45 -21.45
N ASN A 19 -10.62 21.89 -22.55
CA ASN A 19 -12.00 22.39 -22.62
C ASN A 19 -13.00 21.24 -22.37
N ALA A 20 -12.69 20.33 -21.47
CA ALA A 20 -13.55 19.22 -21.13
C ALA A 20 -14.63 19.70 -20.16
N THR A 21 -15.87 19.51 -20.53
CA THR A 21 -17.00 19.75 -19.65
C THR A 21 -17.37 18.46 -18.94
N VAL A 22 -17.39 18.49 -17.60
CA VAL A 22 -17.83 17.37 -16.77
C VAL A 22 -19.26 17.64 -16.29
N THR A 23 -20.18 16.76 -16.65
CA THR A 23 -21.60 16.85 -16.28
C THR A 23 -21.99 15.62 -15.47
N THR A 24 -22.59 15.83 -14.29
CA THR A 24 -23.13 14.72 -13.48
C THR A 24 -24.66 14.77 -13.50
N ILE A 25 -25.25 13.69 -13.96
CA ILE A 25 -26.71 13.48 -14.01
C ILE A 25 -27.11 12.59 -12.83
N ASP A 26 -27.91 13.12 -11.90
CA ASP A 26 -28.58 12.33 -10.87
C ASP A 26 -29.81 11.66 -11.48
N CYS A 27 -29.91 10.34 -11.42
CA CYS A 27 -31.03 9.59 -12.00
C CYS A 27 -32.39 9.96 -11.38
N SER A 28 -32.40 10.54 -10.18
CA SER A 28 -33.65 11.02 -9.54
C SER A 28 -34.20 12.31 -10.13
N THR A 29 -33.39 13.06 -10.89
CA THR A 29 -33.78 14.30 -11.54
C THR A 29 -34.25 14.08 -12.98
N VAL A 30 -33.99 12.91 -13.55
CA VAL A 30 -34.39 12.57 -14.91
C VAL A 30 -35.87 12.14 -14.95
N THR A 31 -36.63 12.68 -15.88
CA THR A 31 -37.99 12.19 -16.18
C THR A 31 -37.88 10.95 -17.07
N TRP A 32 -38.01 9.78 -16.45
CA TRP A 32 -37.89 8.50 -17.15
C TRP A 32 -39.20 8.13 -17.87
N ASN A 33 -39.13 7.93 -19.18
CA ASN A 33 -40.19 7.32 -19.97
C ASN A 33 -40.10 5.79 -19.84
N THR A 34 -41.13 5.19 -19.26
CA THR A 34 -41.28 3.75 -19.07
C THR A 34 -42.45 3.16 -19.86
N SER A 35 -43.04 3.92 -20.75
CA SER A 35 -44.21 3.50 -21.52
C SER A 35 -43.89 2.55 -22.66
N VAL A 36 -42.62 2.51 -23.11
CA VAL A 36 -42.17 1.59 -24.15
C VAL A 36 -41.79 0.25 -23.52
N LYS A 37 -42.35 -0.83 -24.05
CA LYS A 37 -42.09 -2.17 -23.57
C LYS A 37 -40.61 -2.55 -23.78
N ASN A 38 -39.94 -3.03 -22.74
CA ASN A 38 -38.54 -3.45 -22.74
C ASN A 38 -37.50 -2.32 -22.85
N GLU A 39 -37.90 -1.08 -22.66
CA GLU A 39 -37.04 0.10 -22.73
C GLU A 39 -37.39 1.10 -21.63
N ILE A 40 -36.38 1.85 -21.16
CA ILE A 40 -36.57 3.12 -20.46
C ILE A 40 -35.72 4.19 -21.16
N SER A 41 -36.20 5.42 -21.22
CA SER A 41 -35.45 6.53 -21.79
C SER A 41 -35.71 7.83 -21.04
N GLY A 42 -34.79 8.77 -21.16
CA GLY A 42 -34.87 10.10 -20.57
C GLY A 42 -33.82 11.02 -21.14
N SER A 43 -33.98 12.31 -20.93
CA SER A 43 -33.02 13.32 -21.36
C SER A 43 -32.71 14.24 -20.19
N ALA A 44 -31.45 14.58 -20.00
CA ALA A 44 -30.98 15.52 -18.99
C ALA A 44 -29.64 16.15 -19.38
N GLU A 45 -29.44 17.41 -19.03
CA GLU A 45 -28.15 18.12 -19.11
C GLU A 45 -27.48 18.03 -20.51
N GLY A 46 -28.24 17.94 -21.59
CA GLY A 46 -27.69 17.85 -22.95
C GLY A 46 -27.36 16.43 -23.42
N PHE A 47 -27.89 15.41 -22.74
CA PHE A 47 -27.71 14.00 -23.10
C PHE A 47 -29.05 13.29 -23.19
N ASP A 48 -29.19 12.46 -24.22
CA ASP A 48 -30.25 11.47 -24.32
C ASP A 48 -29.75 10.13 -23.80
N ILE A 49 -30.51 9.51 -22.91
CA ILE A 49 -30.17 8.25 -22.25
C ILE A 49 -31.28 7.25 -22.56
N SER A 50 -30.96 6.11 -23.16
CA SER A 50 -31.90 5.03 -23.37
C SER A 50 -31.29 3.70 -22.91
N ALA A 51 -32.08 2.85 -22.29
CA ALA A 51 -31.66 1.50 -21.93
C ALA A 51 -32.68 0.48 -22.42
N VAL A 52 -32.19 -0.61 -22.99
CA VAL A 52 -33.01 -1.63 -23.64
C VAL A 52 -32.64 -3.02 -23.13
N LYS A 53 -33.63 -3.92 -23.17
CA LYS A 53 -33.49 -5.30 -22.75
C LYS A 53 -32.55 -6.13 -23.62
N ASN A 54 -32.46 -5.81 -24.93
CA ASN A 54 -31.78 -6.65 -25.94
C ASN A 54 -32.25 -8.12 -25.87
N ASN A 55 -31.28 -9.04 -25.77
CA ASN A 55 -31.49 -10.49 -25.59
C ASN A 55 -31.63 -10.93 -24.12
N GLY A 56 -31.68 -9.99 -23.18
CA GLY A 56 -31.88 -10.26 -21.76
C GLY A 56 -33.30 -10.71 -21.44
N GLN A 57 -33.54 -11.27 -20.26
CA GLN A 57 -34.87 -11.74 -19.83
C GLN A 57 -35.66 -10.61 -19.16
N THR A 58 -35.02 -9.72 -18.44
CA THR A 58 -35.62 -8.67 -17.63
C THR A 58 -35.45 -7.31 -18.28
N PRO A 59 -36.51 -6.52 -18.50
CA PRO A 59 -36.42 -5.15 -18.98
C PRO A 59 -35.67 -4.23 -18.02
N PRO A 60 -34.96 -3.21 -18.50
CA PRO A 60 -34.42 -2.17 -17.65
C PRO A 60 -35.54 -1.46 -16.90
N THR A 61 -35.23 -0.97 -15.68
CA THR A 61 -36.23 -0.29 -14.85
C THR A 61 -35.60 0.91 -14.14
N TYR A 62 -36.44 1.94 -13.89
CA TYR A 62 -36.12 2.95 -12.90
C TYR A 62 -36.86 2.64 -11.60
N ASN A 63 -36.11 2.47 -10.52
CA ASN A 63 -36.67 2.20 -9.21
C ASN A 63 -36.87 3.50 -8.43
N THR A 64 -38.12 3.92 -8.30
CA THR A 64 -38.49 5.18 -7.65
C THR A 64 -38.16 5.25 -6.17
N SER A 65 -38.13 4.11 -5.47
CA SER A 65 -37.77 4.05 -4.04
C SER A 65 -36.27 4.13 -3.79
N ALA A 66 -35.47 3.44 -4.60
CA ALA A 66 -34.01 3.45 -4.51
C ALA A 66 -33.36 4.58 -5.33
N LYS A 67 -34.15 5.24 -6.20
CA LYS A 67 -33.69 6.28 -7.14
C LYS A 67 -32.54 5.81 -8.04
N ASP A 68 -32.58 4.53 -8.40
CA ASP A 68 -31.56 3.90 -9.24
C ASP A 68 -32.14 3.40 -10.58
N VAL A 69 -31.32 3.44 -11.62
CA VAL A 69 -31.57 2.77 -12.90
C VAL A 69 -30.93 1.39 -12.84
N ARG A 70 -31.66 0.38 -13.28
CA ARG A 70 -31.24 -1.03 -13.27
C ARG A 70 -31.26 -1.59 -14.68
N ILE A 71 -30.09 -2.02 -15.13
CA ILE A 71 -29.92 -2.70 -16.41
C ILE A 71 -29.48 -4.13 -16.10
N TYR A 72 -30.27 -5.08 -16.58
CA TYR A 72 -30.08 -6.48 -16.29
C TYR A 72 -29.17 -7.15 -17.34
N ALA A 73 -28.72 -8.35 -17.06
CA ALA A 73 -27.86 -9.15 -17.92
C ALA A 73 -28.32 -9.12 -19.39
N LYS A 74 -27.37 -8.91 -20.29
CA LYS A 74 -27.55 -8.74 -21.75
C LYS A 74 -28.33 -7.50 -22.19
N GLY A 75 -28.78 -6.67 -21.25
CA GLY A 75 -29.32 -5.35 -21.57
C GLY A 75 -28.21 -4.36 -21.90
N SER A 76 -28.55 -3.23 -22.49
CA SER A 76 -27.61 -2.15 -22.77
C SER A 76 -28.17 -0.79 -22.41
N ILE A 77 -27.24 0.15 -22.20
CA ILE A 77 -27.53 1.59 -22.10
C ILE A 77 -26.79 2.33 -23.20
N THR A 78 -27.50 3.25 -23.86
CA THR A 78 -26.92 4.18 -24.83
C THR A 78 -27.03 5.59 -24.28
N ILE A 79 -25.94 6.32 -24.34
CA ILE A 79 -25.81 7.72 -23.93
C ILE A 79 -25.37 8.50 -25.17
N THR A 80 -26.17 9.50 -25.56
CA THR A 80 -25.92 10.30 -26.74
C THR A 80 -25.87 11.78 -26.38
N SER A 81 -24.83 12.47 -26.81
CA SER A 81 -24.71 13.92 -26.70
C SER A 81 -25.67 14.62 -27.69
N THR A 82 -26.60 15.42 -27.21
CA THR A 82 -27.56 16.15 -28.08
C THR A 82 -26.89 17.29 -28.83
N SER A 83 -25.74 17.77 -28.35
CA SER A 83 -24.93 18.79 -29.02
C SER A 83 -23.98 18.22 -30.07
N GLY A 84 -23.88 16.89 -30.18
CA GLY A 84 -22.90 16.20 -31.05
C GLY A 84 -21.46 16.25 -30.55
N LYS A 85 -21.18 16.86 -29.39
CA LYS A 85 -19.85 16.86 -28.79
C LYS A 85 -19.40 15.45 -28.44
N PRO A 86 -18.14 15.08 -28.71
CA PRO A 86 -17.64 13.77 -28.32
C PRO A 86 -17.64 13.59 -26.80
N ILE A 87 -18.20 12.48 -26.36
CA ILE A 87 -18.07 11.99 -24.99
C ILE A 87 -16.69 11.32 -24.90
N THR A 88 -15.91 11.66 -23.87
CA THR A 88 -14.57 11.10 -23.67
C THR A 88 -14.48 10.17 -22.47
N ASN A 89 -15.35 10.37 -21.47
CA ASN A 89 -15.47 9.47 -20.33
C ASN A 89 -16.92 9.40 -19.84
N ILE A 90 -17.32 8.22 -19.35
CA ILE A 90 -18.58 7.99 -18.64
C ILE A 90 -18.27 7.19 -17.38
N ALA A 91 -18.63 7.70 -16.22
CA ALA A 91 -18.51 7.00 -14.94
C ALA A 91 -19.90 6.84 -14.29
N PHE A 92 -20.20 5.62 -13.83
CA PHE A 92 -21.49 5.32 -13.18
C PHE A 92 -21.33 5.33 -11.65
N GLY A 93 -22.19 6.09 -10.98
CA GLY A 93 -22.33 6.05 -9.52
C GLY A 93 -23.08 4.78 -9.08
N ILE A 94 -22.36 3.70 -8.80
CA ILE A 94 -22.94 2.38 -8.52
C ILE A 94 -23.80 2.41 -7.25
N SER A 95 -25.06 1.98 -7.38
CA SER A 95 -26.01 1.94 -6.28
C SER A 95 -25.64 0.84 -5.24
N THR A 96 -26.21 0.93 -4.04
CA THR A 96 -26.03 -0.12 -3.03
C THR A 96 -26.49 -1.51 -3.52
N ALA A 97 -27.54 -1.57 -4.34
CA ALA A 97 -28.00 -2.80 -4.97
C ALA A 97 -27.02 -3.25 -6.07
N GLY A 98 -26.49 -2.30 -6.85
CA GLY A 98 -25.52 -2.53 -7.92
C GLY A 98 -24.23 -3.19 -7.42
N LYS A 99 -23.73 -2.80 -6.26
CA LYS A 99 -22.55 -3.44 -5.62
C LYS A 99 -22.72 -4.94 -5.40
N LYS A 100 -23.94 -5.45 -5.30
CA LYS A 100 -24.20 -6.89 -5.15
C LYS A 100 -24.11 -7.65 -6.47
N ARG A 101 -24.49 -7.01 -7.57
CA ARG A 101 -24.72 -7.65 -8.87
C ARG A 101 -23.87 -7.07 -10.00
N LEU A 102 -22.87 -6.24 -9.70
CA LEU A 102 -22.03 -5.60 -10.69
C LEU A 102 -21.44 -6.62 -11.67
N ALA A 103 -21.74 -6.45 -12.94
CA ALA A 103 -21.29 -7.33 -14.02
C ALA A 103 -20.11 -6.73 -14.76
N SER A 104 -19.37 -7.58 -15.47
CA SER A 104 -18.54 -7.11 -16.60
C SER A 104 -19.38 -6.35 -17.58
N CYS A 105 -18.81 -5.31 -18.21
CA CYS A 105 -19.49 -4.54 -19.25
C CYS A 105 -18.58 -4.43 -20.47
N THR A 106 -19.18 -4.33 -21.64
CA THR A 106 -18.50 -4.03 -22.91
C THR A 106 -19.10 -2.80 -23.54
N ALA A 107 -18.36 -2.10 -24.39
CA ALA A 107 -18.87 -0.97 -25.13
C ALA A 107 -18.42 -0.97 -26.58
N GLU A 108 -19.23 -0.31 -27.40
CA GLU A 108 -18.95 0.00 -28.79
C GLU A 108 -19.43 1.44 -29.07
N PRO A 109 -18.54 2.36 -29.49
CA PRO A 109 -17.09 2.26 -29.48
C PRO A 109 -16.47 2.46 -28.07
N GLY A 110 -15.17 2.26 -27.95
CA GLY A 110 -14.40 2.54 -26.72
C GLY A 110 -14.24 1.33 -25.79
N THR A 111 -13.72 1.59 -24.60
CA THR A 111 -13.37 0.55 -23.63
C THR A 111 -14.09 0.79 -22.30
N VAL A 112 -14.58 -0.30 -21.66
CA VAL A 112 -15.15 -0.25 -20.31
C VAL A 112 -14.21 -0.93 -19.33
N THR A 113 -13.93 -0.25 -18.23
CA THR A 113 -13.23 -0.79 -17.07
C THR A 113 -14.21 -0.96 -15.92
N VAL A 114 -14.28 -2.15 -15.34
CA VAL A 114 -15.13 -2.46 -14.18
C VAL A 114 -14.23 -2.93 -13.05
N LYS A 115 -14.40 -2.35 -11.84
CA LYS A 115 -13.75 -2.79 -10.61
C LYS A 115 -14.79 -3.25 -9.60
N GLY A 116 -14.46 -4.30 -8.84
CA GLY A 116 -15.28 -4.84 -7.76
C GLY A 116 -14.97 -4.22 -6.39
N ASN A 117 -15.12 -5.02 -5.34
CA ASN A 117 -14.81 -4.63 -3.97
C ASN A 117 -13.31 -4.27 -3.79
N PRO A 118 -12.95 -3.14 -3.13
CA PRO A 118 -13.85 -2.23 -2.40
C PRO A 118 -14.45 -1.09 -3.25
N ASP A 119 -13.96 -0.79 -4.45
CA ASP A 119 -14.23 0.46 -5.16
C ASP A 119 -15.56 0.47 -5.92
N PHE A 120 -15.97 -0.67 -6.50
CA PHE A 120 -17.20 -0.81 -7.29
C PHE A 120 -17.38 0.30 -8.33
N THR A 121 -16.53 0.34 -9.34
CA THR A 121 -16.63 1.29 -10.45
C THR A 121 -17.05 0.62 -11.75
N CYS A 122 -17.70 1.38 -12.64
CA CYS A 122 -17.90 1.06 -14.03
C CYS A 122 -17.67 2.34 -14.81
N GLU A 123 -16.62 2.35 -15.61
CA GLU A 123 -16.17 3.54 -16.34
C GLU A 123 -15.91 3.19 -17.81
N TRP A 124 -16.38 4.04 -18.70
CA TRP A 124 -16.08 3.98 -20.12
C TRP A 124 -15.11 5.10 -20.50
N SER A 125 -14.19 4.80 -21.39
CA SER A 125 -13.29 5.76 -22.03
C SER A 125 -13.26 5.57 -23.54
N GLY A 126 -13.12 6.67 -24.27
CA GLY A 126 -13.13 6.68 -25.74
C GLY A 126 -13.34 8.07 -26.28
N SER A 127 -13.84 8.19 -27.52
CA SER A 127 -14.28 9.44 -28.12
C SER A 127 -15.44 9.16 -29.08
N SER A 128 -16.65 9.51 -28.69
CA SER A 128 -17.84 9.30 -29.51
C SER A 128 -18.99 10.20 -29.07
N ALA A 129 -19.78 10.71 -29.98
CA ALA A 129 -21.02 11.44 -29.68
C ALA A 129 -22.11 10.53 -29.11
N SER A 130 -22.05 9.22 -29.34
CA SER A 130 -22.98 8.22 -28.82
C SER A 130 -22.21 6.95 -28.39
N VAL A 131 -22.52 6.45 -27.21
CA VAL A 131 -21.85 5.30 -26.59
C VAL A 131 -22.89 4.31 -26.14
N THR A 132 -22.73 3.03 -26.53
CA THR A 132 -23.57 1.93 -26.06
C THR A 132 -22.76 1.00 -25.18
N ILE A 133 -23.21 0.79 -23.94
CA ILE A 133 -22.58 -0.11 -22.95
C ILE A 133 -23.51 -1.29 -22.72
N THR A 134 -22.99 -2.50 -22.89
CA THR A 134 -23.76 -3.76 -22.75
C THR A 134 -23.32 -4.49 -21.46
N VAL A 135 -24.29 -4.93 -20.68
CA VAL A 135 -24.10 -5.62 -19.40
C VAL A 135 -23.87 -7.12 -19.61
N GLY A 136 -22.85 -7.66 -19.00
CA GLY A 136 -22.50 -9.08 -19.05
C GLY A 136 -23.50 -10.00 -18.31
N ASP A 137 -23.35 -11.30 -18.52
CA ASP A 137 -24.33 -12.30 -18.04
C ASP A 137 -24.28 -12.51 -16.53
N LYS A 138 -23.13 -12.36 -15.91
CA LYS A 138 -22.88 -12.71 -14.50
C LYS A 138 -22.39 -11.52 -13.69
N ALA A 139 -22.63 -11.57 -12.39
CA ALA A 139 -22.15 -10.60 -11.41
C ALA A 139 -20.66 -10.88 -11.06
N ASP A 140 -19.77 -10.69 -12.03
CA ASP A 140 -18.34 -11.04 -11.89
C ASP A 140 -17.61 -10.12 -10.92
N PHE A 141 -18.07 -8.90 -10.75
CA PHE A 141 -17.50 -7.86 -9.89
C PHE A 141 -18.36 -7.53 -8.66
N GLY A 142 -19.53 -8.15 -8.51
CA GLY A 142 -20.44 -7.94 -7.41
C GLY A 142 -20.21 -8.90 -6.23
N THR A 143 -20.75 -8.55 -5.04
CA THR A 143 -20.64 -9.43 -3.86
C THR A 143 -21.47 -10.72 -3.98
N ASP A 144 -22.47 -10.75 -4.86
CA ASP A 144 -23.32 -11.92 -5.16
C ASP A 144 -22.77 -12.67 -6.39
N SER A 145 -21.52 -13.06 -6.38
CA SER A 145 -20.85 -13.72 -7.50
C SER A 145 -21.63 -14.94 -8.02
N GLY A 146 -21.66 -15.11 -9.34
CA GLY A 146 -22.37 -16.19 -10.02
C GLY A 146 -23.88 -15.99 -10.22
N LYS A 147 -24.48 -14.94 -9.66
CA LYS A 147 -25.86 -14.52 -10.00
C LYS A 147 -25.90 -13.79 -11.37
N ALA A 148 -27.11 -13.56 -11.88
CA ALA A 148 -27.28 -12.75 -13.09
C ALA A 148 -26.70 -11.35 -12.90
N GLY A 149 -25.90 -10.89 -13.87
CA GLY A 149 -25.24 -9.60 -13.84
C GLY A 149 -26.20 -8.42 -13.96
N GLN A 150 -25.82 -7.30 -13.38
CA GLN A 150 -26.57 -6.05 -13.45
C GLN A 150 -25.60 -4.86 -13.46
N LEU A 151 -26.05 -3.73 -14.02
CA LEU A 151 -25.47 -2.42 -13.85
C LEU A 151 -26.55 -1.51 -13.25
N ASP A 152 -26.48 -1.30 -11.92
CA ASP A 152 -27.44 -0.48 -11.20
C ASP A 152 -26.72 0.75 -10.64
N PHE A 153 -27.21 1.93 -11.01
CA PHE A 153 -26.54 3.20 -10.70
C PHE A 153 -27.54 4.30 -10.34
N THR A 154 -27.09 5.25 -9.54
CA THR A 154 -27.85 6.43 -9.10
C THR A 154 -27.45 7.69 -9.84
N SER A 155 -26.29 7.72 -10.48
CA SER A 155 -25.81 8.86 -11.24
C SER A 155 -24.93 8.43 -12.40
N ILE A 156 -24.80 9.34 -13.38
CA ILE A 156 -23.88 9.21 -14.51
C ILE A 156 -23.05 10.48 -14.56
N THR A 157 -21.73 10.37 -14.50
CA THR A 157 -20.81 11.48 -14.75
C THR A 157 -20.27 11.34 -16.16
N ILE A 158 -20.46 12.34 -16.98
CA ILE A 158 -20.10 12.35 -18.40
C ILE A 158 -19.08 13.47 -18.60
N THR A 159 -17.96 13.15 -19.23
CA THR A 159 -17.00 14.14 -19.70
C THR A 159 -17.13 14.25 -21.21
N THR A 160 -17.33 15.46 -21.71
CA THR A 160 -17.30 15.76 -23.14
C THR A 160 -16.08 16.59 -23.47
N ASN A 161 -15.60 16.43 -24.70
CA ASN A 161 -14.61 17.34 -25.25
C ASN A 161 -15.35 18.50 -25.95
N ASP A 162 -15.01 19.74 -25.61
CA ASP A 162 -15.60 20.96 -26.21
C ASP A 162 -15.00 21.30 -27.60
N GLU A 163 -14.34 20.30 -28.23
CA GLU A 163 -13.81 20.51 -29.58
C GLU A 163 -14.92 20.81 -30.56
N ALA A 164 -14.79 21.90 -31.29
CA ALA A 164 -15.77 22.33 -32.30
C ALA A 164 -15.85 21.31 -33.45
N ALA A 165 -17.04 21.16 -34.05
CA ALA A 165 -17.20 20.36 -35.25
C ALA A 165 -16.25 20.88 -36.36
N GLY A 166 -15.35 20.00 -36.82
CA GLY A 166 -14.28 20.37 -37.78
C GLY A 166 -12.92 20.63 -37.14
N GLN A 167 -12.74 20.31 -35.86
CA GLN A 167 -11.46 20.33 -35.17
C GLN A 167 -10.85 18.91 -35.15
N VAL A 168 -9.52 18.84 -35.15
CA VAL A 168 -8.75 17.59 -34.96
C VAL A 168 -8.86 17.15 -33.51
N ALA A 169 -9.07 15.86 -33.26
CA ALA A 169 -9.13 15.29 -31.93
C ALA A 169 -7.81 15.49 -31.17
N GLN A 170 -7.90 15.77 -29.87
CA GLN A 170 -6.75 15.91 -29.01
C GLN A 170 -5.94 14.61 -28.98
N PRO A 171 -4.59 14.66 -29.07
CA PRO A 171 -3.78 13.48 -28.93
C PRO A 171 -3.92 12.85 -27.54
N THR A 172 -3.82 11.52 -27.48
CA THR A 172 -3.68 10.77 -26.23
C THR A 172 -2.19 10.49 -26.01
N ILE A 173 -1.69 10.74 -24.83
CA ILE A 173 -0.31 10.44 -24.39
C ILE A 173 -0.37 9.23 -23.46
N THR A 174 0.40 8.18 -23.79
CA THR A 174 0.45 6.94 -23.00
C THR A 174 1.91 6.56 -22.70
N PRO A 175 2.27 6.28 -21.41
CA PRO A 175 1.46 6.52 -20.23
C PRO A 175 1.15 8.01 -20.06
N GLY A 176 0.09 8.35 -19.32
CA GLY A 176 -0.12 9.72 -18.86
C GLY A 176 0.99 10.16 -17.88
N SER A 177 0.79 11.28 -17.19
CA SER A 177 1.75 11.73 -16.17
C SER A 177 2.11 10.63 -15.20
N SER A 178 3.41 10.39 -15.00
CA SER A 178 3.91 9.27 -14.21
C SER A 178 5.35 9.51 -13.73
N TYR A 179 5.83 8.62 -12.85
CA TYR A 179 7.25 8.55 -12.52
C TYR A 179 8.01 7.64 -13.48
N ILE A 180 9.28 7.99 -13.72
CA ILE A 180 10.23 7.17 -14.48
C ILE A 180 10.87 6.20 -13.48
N LEU A 181 10.36 4.96 -13.46
CA LEU A 181 10.76 3.96 -12.46
C LEU A 181 12.01 3.16 -12.86
N GLY A 182 12.37 3.16 -14.15
CA GLY A 182 13.55 2.52 -14.72
C GLY A 182 14.55 3.52 -15.29
N GLU A 183 15.29 3.10 -16.30
CA GLU A 183 16.21 3.98 -17.03
C GLU A 183 15.47 4.99 -17.91
N SER A 184 14.31 4.61 -18.43
CA SER A 184 13.42 5.45 -19.21
C SER A 184 11.98 4.93 -19.20
N THR A 185 11.06 5.80 -19.59
CA THR A 185 9.66 5.45 -19.89
C THR A 185 9.42 5.65 -21.37
N GLU A 186 8.87 4.66 -22.06
CA GLU A 186 8.49 4.77 -23.47
C GLU A 186 7.15 5.49 -23.59
N VAL A 187 7.09 6.55 -24.37
CA VAL A 187 5.91 7.39 -24.58
C VAL A 187 5.35 7.14 -25.97
N THR A 188 4.04 6.87 -26.04
CA THR A 188 3.28 6.74 -27.28
C THR A 188 2.25 7.86 -27.39
N LEU A 189 2.03 8.34 -28.62
CA LEU A 189 1.05 9.35 -28.94
C LEU A 189 0.06 8.81 -29.97
N GLU A 190 -1.22 8.99 -29.73
CA GLU A 190 -2.27 8.56 -30.64
C GLU A 190 -3.29 9.69 -30.87
N CYS A 191 -3.88 9.74 -32.06
CA CYS A 191 -4.97 10.68 -32.38
C CYS A 191 -6.06 9.93 -33.13
N SER A 192 -7.30 10.07 -32.69
CA SER A 192 -8.47 9.41 -33.31
C SER A 192 -8.89 10.05 -34.65
N THR A 193 -8.41 11.23 -35.01
CA THR A 193 -8.66 11.83 -36.31
C THR A 193 -7.78 11.19 -37.38
N ASP A 194 -8.38 10.40 -38.26
CA ASP A 194 -7.65 9.72 -39.33
C ASP A 194 -6.87 10.70 -40.20
N GLY A 195 -5.59 10.37 -40.49
CA GLY A 195 -4.67 11.18 -41.29
C GLY A 195 -4.18 12.47 -40.60
N ALA A 196 -4.45 12.69 -39.31
CA ALA A 196 -3.84 13.77 -38.55
C ALA A 196 -2.37 13.47 -38.26
N LYS A 197 -1.51 14.50 -38.33
CA LYS A 197 -0.11 14.44 -37.92
C LYS A 197 0.00 14.95 -36.48
N ILE A 198 0.74 14.22 -35.65
CA ILE A 198 0.98 14.62 -34.27
C ILE A 198 2.39 15.26 -34.18
N TYR A 199 2.47 16.44 -33.58
CA TYR A 199 3.72 17.12 -33.27
C TYR A 199 3.86 17.25 -31.77
N TYR A 200 5.08 17.11 -31.24
CA TYR A 200 5.30 17.14 -29.80
C TYR A 200 6.58 17.85 -29.40
N THR A 201 6.61 18.27 -28.15
CA THR A 201 7.78 18.81 -27.44
C THR A 201 7.99 18.03 -26.16
N THR A 202 9.21 18.03 -25.61
CA THR A 202 9.56 17.37 -24.34
C THR A 202 10.05 18.37 -23.29
N ASP A 203 10.10 19.64 -23.62
CA ASP A 203 10.57 20.73 -22.74
C ASP A 203 9.42 21.57 -22.16
N GLY A 204 8.16 21.13 -22.37
CA GLY A 204 6.96 21.84 -21.92
C GLY A 204 6.56 23.04 -22.79
N SER A 205 7.33 23.35 -23.85
CA SER A 205 6.93 24.38 -24.81
C SER A 205 5.70 23.96 -25.62
N GLU A 206 4.93 24.94 -26.12
CA GLU A 206 3.75 24.64 -26.94
C GLU A 206 4.17 24.10 -28.31
N PRO A 207 3.70 22.88 -28.70
CA PRO A 207 4.02 22.29 -29.99
C PRO A 207 3.28 22.98 -31.13
N SER A 208 3.96 23.03 -32.28
CA SER A 208 3.40 23.51 -33.56
C SER A 208 3.92 22.62 -34.70
N GLU A 209 3.59 22.93 -35.94
CA GLU A 209 4.14 22.21 -37.11
C GLU A 209 5.69 22.25 -37.21
N SER A 210 6.33 23.17 -36.50
CA SER A 210 7.79 23.25 -36.42
C SER A 210 8.40 22.37 -35.33
N ALA A 211 7.58 21.78 -34.46
CA ALA A 211 8.04 20.85 -33.42
C ALA A 211 8.32 19.44 -33.99
N THR A 212 8.76 18.52 -33.15
CA THR A 212 9.08 17.17 -33.59
C THR A 212 7.85 16.42 -34.07
N LEU A 213 7.88 15.93 -35.32
CA LEU A 213 6.83 15.07 -35.85
C LEU A 213 6.91 13.70 -35.18
N TYR A 214 5.79 13.22 -34.65
CA TYR A 214 5.70 11.88 -34.07
C TYR A 214 5.67 10.81 -35.17
N ASN A 215 6.64 9.90 -35.11
CA ASN A 215 6.77 8.79 -36.07
C ASN A 215 6.74 7.41 -35.38
N GLY A 216 6.58 7.37 -34.07
CA GLY A 216 6.57 6.15 -33.25
C GLY A 216 7.03 6.42 -31.83
N PRO A 217 6.96 5.41 -30.94
CA PRO A 217 7.32 5.55 -29.54
C PRO A 217 8.70 6.16 -29.31
N PHE A 218 8.85 6.95 -28.25
CA PHE A 218 10.12 7.59 -27.90
C PHE A 218 10.36 7.50 -26.39
N PRO A 219 11.63 7.34 -25.94
CA PRO A 219 11.95 7.25 -24.52
C PRO A 219 12.05 8.64 -23.88
N VAL A 220 11.61 8.75 -22.63
CA VAL A 220 11.91 9.85 -21.71
C VAL A 220 12.67 9.31 -20.51
N SER A 221 13.81 9.89 -20.17
CA SER A 221 14.74 9.43 -19.12
C SER A 221 15.04 10.49 -18.06
N GLU A 222 14.52 11.71 -18.25
CA GLU A 222 14.70 12.83 -17.35
C GLU A 222 13.34 13.47 -17.03
N THR A 223 13.27 14.21 -15.93
CA THR A 223 12.07 14.98 -15.58
C THR A 223 11.75 15.95 -16.72
N CYS A 224 10.59 15.78 -17.31
CA CYS A 224 10.16 16.56 -18.47
C CYS A 224 8.64 16.67 -18.55
N THR A 225 8.17 17.62 -19.34
CA THR A 225 6.76 17.76 -19.70
C THR A 225 6.62 17.57 -21.21
N VAL A 226 5.94 16.50 -21.58
CA VAL A 226 5.58 16.23 -22.98
C VAL A 226 4.28 16.95 -23.28
N LYS A 227 4.30 17.78 -24.34
CA LYS A 227 3.10 18.38 -24.92
C LYS A 227 2.94 17.92 -26.36
N ALA A 228 1.70 17.62 -26.75
CA ALA A 228 1.39 17.15 -28.09
C ALA A 228 0.17 17.83 -28.69
N ILE A 229 0.23 18.15 -29.99
CA ILE A 229 -0.85 18.70 -30.79
C ILE A 229 -1.02 17.85 -32.05
N ALA A 230 -2.25 17.61 -32.45
CA ALA A 230 -2.57 16.97 -33.71
C ALA A 230 -3.09 18.00 -34.75
N ILE A 231 -2.58 17.89 -35.97
CA ILE A 231 -2.86 18.84 -37.06
C ILE A 231 -3.25 18.08 -38.31
N LYS A 232 -4.33 18.53 -38.98
CA LYS A 232 -4.78 18.03 -40.28
C LYS A 232 -5.21 19.18 -41.14
N GLU A 233 -4.74 19.20 -42.39
CA GLU A 233 -5.10 20.22 -43.37
C GLU A 233 -6.65 20.28 -43.55
N GLY A 234 -7.19 21.49 -43.57
CA GLY A 234 -8.60 21.74 -43.67
C GLY A 234 -9.45 21.64 -42.40
N LEU A 235 -8.82 21.32 -41.28
CA LEU A 235 -9.43 21.31 -39.95
C LEU A 235 -8.73 22.29 -38.99
N THR A 236 -9.44 22.73 -37.96
CA THR A 236 -8.81 23.44 -36.84
C THR A 236 -7.89 22.49 -36.08
N ASN A 237 -6.71 22.94 -35.67
CA ASN A 237 -5.77 22.15 -34.87
C ASN A 237 -6.43 21.63 -33.57
N SER A 238 -5.99 20.49 -33.08
CA SER A 238 -6.46 19.96 -31.80
C SER A 238 -6.11 20.89 -30.63
N SER A 239 -6.74 20.66 -29.48
CA SER A 239 -6.20 21.10 -28.21
C SER A 239 -4.87 20.38 -27.92
N ILE A 240 -4.03 20.98 -27.06
CA ILE A 240 -2.73 20.42 -26.65
C ILE A 240 -2.98 19.37 -25.54
N ALA A 241 -2.44 18.17 -25.73
CA ALA A 241 -2.33 17.18 -24.68
C ALA A 241 -1.02 17.41 -23.90
N GLU A 242 -1.04 17.12 -22.61
CA GLU A 242 0.13 17.29 -21.74
C GLU A 242 0.29 16.12 -20.79
N ALA A 243 1.52 15.64 -20.59
CA ALA A 243 1.89 14.67 -19.58
C ALA A 243 3.25 15.03 -18.98
N THR A 244 3.36 14.95 -17.66
CA THR A 244 4.62 15.22 -16.94
C THR A 244 5.21 13.90 -16.46
N TYR A 245 6.50 13.72 -16.74
CA TYR A 245 7.30 12.59 -16.29
C TYR A 245 8.32 13.08 -15.28
N SER A 246 8.43 12.41 -14.15
CA SER A 246 9.34 12.83 -13.07
C SER A 246 10.25 11.69 -12.68
N VAL A 247 11.54 11.98 -12.54
CA VAL A 247 12.51 11.05 -11.94
C VAL A 247 12.34 11.12 -10.43
N PRO A 248 12.22 9.98 -9.73
CA PRO A 248 12.19 9.96 -8.26
C PRO A 248 13.43 10.63 -7.64
N GLU A 249 13.25 11.40 -6.57
CA GLU A 249 14.34 12.00 -5.83
C GLU A 249 15.17 10.91 -5.13
N ASN A 250 16.50 10.96 -5.27
CA ASN A 250 17.38 10.00 -4.59
C ASN A 250 17.56 10.41 -3.12
N VAL A 251 17.42 9.43 -2.24
CA VAL A 251 17.81 9.51 -0.83
C VAL A 251 18.75 8.35 -0.52
N ALA A 252 19.77 8.60 0.31
CA ALA A 252 20.78 7.59 0.58
C ALA A 252 20.27 6.44 1.44
N ASN A 253 19.36 6.73 2.40
CA ASN A 253 18.93 5.80 3.44
C ASN A 253 17.55 6.16 4.01
N ILE A 254 17.07 5.35 4.94
CA ILE A 254 15.77 5.52 5.58
C ILE A 254 15.69 6.84 6.38
N ALA A 255 16.74 7.23 7.12
CA ALA A 255 16.71 8.47 7.90
C ALA A 255 16.59 9.72 7.01
N GLU A 256 17.27 9.74 5.87
CA GLU A 256 17.16 10.83 4.91
C GLU A 256 15.74 10.86 4.32
N TYR A 257 15.18 9.71 3.92
CA TYR A 257 13.78 9.62 3.49
C TYR A 257 12.84 10.18 4.56
N MET A 258 12.92 9.69 5.81
CA MET A 258 12.05 10.11 6.91
C MET A 258 12.11 11.61 7.22
N SER A 259 13.24 12.26 6.96
CA SER A 259 13.46 13.69 7.24
C SER A 259 13.14 14.62 6.07
N THR A 260 13.17 14.12 4.83
CA THR A 260 13.05 14.94 3.62
C THR A 260 11.77 14.69 2.84
N ALA A 261 11.15 13.53 3.03
CA ALA A 261 9.99 13.13 2.24
C ALA A 261 8.78 14.05 2.45
N LYS A 262 8.12 14.38 1.35
CA LYS A 262 6.99 15.30 1.27
C LYS A 262 5.94 14.78 0.28
N GLU A 263 4.71 15.25 0.42
CA GLU A 263 3.59 14.89 -0.45
C GLU A 263 3.88 15.09 -1.94
N ASN A 264 3.27 14.25 -2.77
CA ASN A 264 3.34 14.29 -4.24
C ASN A 264 4.77 14.17 -4.79
N THR A 265 5.65 13.50 -4.07
CA THR A 265 7.03 13.26 -4.49
C THR A 265 7.38 11.79 -4.33
N ALA A 266 7.93 11.19 -5.38
CA ALA A 266 8.51 9.85 -5.30
C ALA A 266 9.98 9.92 -4.93
N TYR A 267 10.41 8.95 -4.14
CA TYR A 267 11.77 8.82 -3.65
C TYR A 267 12.34 7.45 -4.01
N LYS A 268 13.62 7.42 -4.30
CA LYS A 268 14.39 6.20 -4.46
C LYS A 268 15.40 6.08 -3.33
N ILE A 269 15.24 5.09 -2.45
CA ILE A 269 16.26 4.76 -1.46
C ILE A 269 17.40 4.03 -2.20
N THR A 270 18.54 4.69 -2.33
CA THR A 270 19.67 4.20 -3.12
C THR A 270 20.56 3.22 -2.36
N GLY A 271 20.59 3.32 -1.03
CA GLY A 271 21.29 2.37 -0.15
C GLY A 271 20.54 1.04 0.00
N PRO A 272 21.24 -0.01 0.46
CA PRO A 272 20.60 -1.29 0.76
C PRO A 272 19.73 -1.18 2.01
N VAL A 273 18.55 -1.79 1.96
CA VAL A 273 17.66 -1.96 3.11
C VAL A 273 17.38 -3.44 3.31
N THR A 274 17.37 -3.88 4.58
CA THR A 274 17.09 -5.28 4.93
C THR A 274 15.62 -5.47 5.25
N VAL A 275 15.02 -6.49 4.66
CA VAL A 275 13.66 -6.93 4.99
C VAL A 275 13.65 -7.58 6.36
N VAL A 276 12.87 -7.02 7.27
CA VAL A 276 12.70 -7.54 8.62
C VAL A 276 11.49 -8.45 8.73
N TYR A 277 10.38 -8.04 8.11
CA TYR A 277 9.14 -8.79 8.14
C TYR A 277 8.20 -8.35 7.02
N GLN A 278 7.49 -9.29 6.44
CA GLN A 278 6.40 -8.99 5.51
C GLN A 278 5.11 -9.71 5.93
N ASN A 279 4.02 -8.97 5.93
CA ASN A 279 2.68 -9.51 6.13
C ASN A 279 1.72 -8.84 5.16
N ASP A 280 1.39 -9.57 4.08
CA ASP A 280 0.57 -9.07 2.98
C ASP A 280 1.19 -7.78 2.39
N ILE A 281 0.46 -6.68 2.36
CA ILE A 281 0.90 -5.37 1.85
C ILE A 281 1.78 -4.56 2.82
N ASN A 282 2.11 -5.11 3.98
CA ASN A 282 2.98 -4.47 4.97
C ASN A 282 4.39 -5.05 4.86
N LEU A 283 5.35 -4.26 4.46
CA LEU A 283 6.76 -4.61 4.42
C LEU A 283 7.54 -3.75 5.39
N TYR A 284 8.08 -4.36 6.44
CA TYR A 284 8.96 -3.70 7.40
C TYR A 284 10.41 -3.87 6.97
N ILE A 285 11.08 -2.76 6.76
CA ILE A 285 12.49 -2.71 6.35
C ILE A 285 13.30 -1.89 7.33
N GLN A 286 14.61 -2.17 7.39
CA GLN A 286 15.56 -1.38 8.14
C GLN A 286 16.90 -1.26 7.44
N ASP A 287 17.63 -0.21 7.81
CA ASP A 287 19.07 -0.03 7.54
C ASP A 287 19.77 0.46 8.82
N GLU A 288 21.06 0.82 8.73
CA GLU A 288 21.80 1.36 9.89
C GLU A 288 21.23 2.69 10.40
N SER A 289 20.47 3.40 9.60
CA SER A 289 19.93 4.72 9.92
C SER A 289 18.55 4.69 10.57
N GLY A 290 17.75 3.63 10.35
CA GLY A 290 16.41 3.54 10.89
C GLY A 290 15.57 2.38 10.37
N SER A 291 14.28 2.46 10.66
CA SER A 291 13.26 1.49 10.22
C SER A 291 12.11 2.22 9.50
N LEU A 292 11.47 1.53 8.56
CA LEU A 292 10.40 2.10 7.74
C LEU A 292 9.34 1.03 7.42
N LEU A 293 8.07 1.43 7.40
CA LEU A 293 6.99 0.66 6.83
C LEU A 293 6.79 1.08 5.37
N VAL A 294 6.89 0.10 4.49
CA VAL A 294 6.43 0.20 3.09
C VAL A 294 5.06 -0.47 3.02
N TYR A 295 4.05 0.31 2.61
CA TYR A 295 2.65 -0.11 2.68
C TYR A 295 1.93 0.07 1.35
N GLY A 296 1.45 -1.00 0.75
CA GLY A 296 0.63 -0.95 -0.47
C GLY A 296 0.77 -2.17 -1.37
N ASP A 297 -0.10 -2.26 -2.36
CA ASP A 297 -0.24 -3.43 -3.25
C ASP A 297 0.97 -3.63 -4.20
N ALA A 298 1.78 -2.60 -4.43
CA ALA A 298 2.97 -2.69 -5.29
C ALA A 298 4.22 -3.19 -4.54
N VAL A 299 4.10 -3.62 -3.30
CA VAL A 299 5.18 -4.27 -2.57
C VAL A 299 5.46 -5.65 -3.17
N GLY A 300 6.74 -5.98 -3.41
CA GLY A 300 7.15 -7.29 -3.89
C GLY A 300 6.97 -8.39 -2.82
N GLU A 301 7.24 -9.64 -3.21
CA GLU A 301 7.28 -10.74 -2.25
C GLU A 301 8.73 -10.97 -1.80
N TYR A 302 8.98 -10.80 -0.50
CA TYR A 302 10.29 -10.90 0.10
C TYR A 302 10.29 -11.81 1.32
N LYS A 303 11.49 -12.24 1.70
CA LYS A 303 11.73 -13.05 2.90
C LYS A 303 12.54 -12.23 3.90
N GLU A 304 12.42 -12.61 5.17
CA GLU A 304 13.26 -12.04 6.24
C GLU A 304 14.75 -12.19 5.90
N GLY A 305 15.49 -11.10 6.01
CA GLY A 305 16.90 -11.02 5.66
C GLY A 305 17.20 -10.68 4.22
N ASP A 306 16.21 -10.66 3.32
CA ASP A 306 16.42 -10.18 1.95
C ASP A 306 16.87 -8.72 1.96
N VAL A 307 17.77 -8.37 1.05
CA VAL A 307 18.33 -7.02 0.91
C VAL A 307 17.83 -6.42 -0.40
N ILE A 308 17.15 -5.30 -0.29
CA ILE A 308 16.59 -4.55 -1.42
C ILE A 308 17.46 -3.31 -1.63
N THR A 309 17.78 -3.00 -2.90
CA THR A 309 18.48 -1.76 -3.28
C THR A 309 17.71 -1.04 -4.38
N GLY A 310 17.49 0.25 -4.20
CA GLY A 310 16.77 1.04 -5.19
C GLY A 310 15.25 0.95 -5.09
N LEU A 311 14.71 0.70 -3.91
CA LEU A 311 13.28 0.76 -3.64
C LEU A 311 12.73 2.16 -3.95
N ILE A 312 11.64 2.22 -4.71
CA ILE A 312 10.99 3.47 -5.10
C ILE A 312 9.57 3.51 -4.55
N GLY A 313 9.22 4.63 -3.92
CA GLY A 313 7.87 4.86 -3.44
C GLY A 313 7.58 6.33 -3.19
N GLU A 314 6.31 6.66 -3.07
CA GLU A 314 5.84 7.99 -2.68
C GLU A 314 5.80 8.14 -1.16
N TYR A 315 5.85 9.41 -0.73
CA TYR A 315 5.56 9.75 0.65
C TYR A 315 4.12 9.43 1.01
N GLY A 316 3.95 8.66 2.07
CA GLY A 316 2.66 8.37 2.67
C GLY A 316 2.63 8.75 4.15
N VAL A 317 1.45 9.06 4.65
CA VAL A 317 1.21 9.35 6.08
C VAL A 317 -0.03 8.60 6.56
N TYR A 318 0.11 7.93 7.68
CA TYR A 318 -1.01 7.37 8.40
C TYR A 318 -0.94 7.78 9.87
N GLN A 319 -1.94 8.50 10.37
CA GLN A 319 -2.00 9.02 11.74
C GLN A 319 -0.72 9.80 12.16
N ASP A 320 -0.29 10.72 11.31
CA ASP A 320 0.91 11.54 11.48
C ASP A 320 2.25 10.75 11.48
N ILE A 321 2.23 9.49 11.03
CA ILE A 321 3.43 8.66 10.91
C ILE A 321 3.77 8.48 9.43
N THR A 322 5.02 8.81 9.09
CA THR A 322 5.55 8.66 7.74
C THR A 322 5.69 7.18 7.37
N GLN A 323 5.20 6.80 6.21
CA GLN A 323 5.40 5.51 5.58
C GLN A 323 5.75 5.70 4.11
N MET A 324 6.20 4.66 3.42
CA MET A 324 6.41 4.69 1.99
C MET A 324 5.29 3.94 1.27
N LEU A 325 4.71 4.56 0.24
CA LEU A 325 3.76 3.91 -0.66
C LEU A 325 4.54 3.39 -1.87
N PRO A 326 4.72 2.08 -2.05
CA PRO A 326 5.61 1.53 -3.07
C PRO A 326 5.10 1.81 -4.48
N LEU A 327 5.99 2.25 -5.36
CA LEU A 327 5.78 2.38 -6.80
C LEU A 327 6.52 1.30 -7.59
N TYR A 328 7.67 0.89 -7.08
CA TYR A 328 8.51 -0.14 -7.67
C TYR A 328 9.28 -0.88 -6.59
N ALA A 329 9.17 -2.18 -6.62
CA ALA A 329 9.83 -3.12 -5.72
C ALA A 329 10.85 -3.95 -6.53
N PRO A 330 12.16 -3.63 -6.46
CA PRO A 330 13.18 -4.35 -7.20
C PRO A 330 13.40 -5.76 -6.62
N ASP A 331 14.03 -6.63 -7.42
CA ASP A 331 14.49 -7.93 -6.94
C ASP A 331 15.44 -7.77 -5.75
N ALA A 332 15.32 -8.67 -4.78
CA ALA A 332 16.17 -8.68 -3.61
C ALA A 332 17.30 -9.70 -3.73
N VAL A 333 18.37 -9.47 -2.98
CA VAL A 333 19.45 -10.44 -2.78
C VAL A 333 19.30 -11.04 -1.39
N SER A 334 19.39 -12.36 -1.27
CA SER A 334 19.34 -13.03 0.02
C SER A 334 20.46 -12.56 0.93
N GLY A 335 20.12 -12.19 2.15
CA GLY A 335 21.05 -11.74 3.19
C GLY A 335 20.79 -12.46 4.52
N THR A 336 21.14 -11.81 5.61
CA THR A 336 20.97 -12.34 6.97
C THR A 336 19.76 -11.69 7.62
N PRO A 337 18.84 -12.46 8.22
CA PRO A 337 17.73 -11.91 8.99
C PRO A 337 18.23 -10.96 10.08
N ALA A 338 17.47 -9.89 10.26
CA ALA A 338 17.76 -8.91 11.29
C ALA A 338 17.45 -9.46 12.68
N GLU A 339 18.28 -9.12 13.68
CA GLU A 339 18.01 -9.43 15.06
C GLU A 339 17.23 -8.29 15.74
N PRO A 340 16.24 -8.61 16.57
CA PRO A 340 15.48 -7.58 17.28
C PRO A 340 16.34 -6.90 18.37
N VAL A 341 16.20 -5.60 18.50
CA VAL A 341 16.84 -4.84 19.57
C VAL A 341 16.09 -5.07 20.88
N THR A 342 16.79 -5.55 21.92
CA THR A 342 16.17 -5.68 23.25
C THR A 342 15.93 -4.29 23.85
N MET A 343 14.70 -4.00 24.21
CA MET A 343 14.28 -2.73 24.81
C MET A 343 13.39 -2.97 26.04
N ASN A 344 13.38 -1.99 26.95
CA ASN A 344 12.39 -1.92 28.04
C ASN A 344 11.24 -0.99 27.62
N ILE A 345 10.01 -1.29 28.03
CA ILE A 345 8.84 -0.45 27.70
C ILE A 345 8.97 0.99 28.20
N SER A 346 9.78 1.23 29.23
CA SER A 346 10.06 2.58 29.75
C SER A 346 10.93 3.43 28.81
N GLU A 347 11.66 2.81 27.90
CA GLU A 347 12.57 3.45 26.96
C GLU A 347 11.92 3.72 25.61
N ILE A 348 10.80 3.04 25.31
CA ILE A 348 10.13 3.13 24.02
C ILE A 348 9.34 4.44 23.93
N THR A 349 9.57 5.17 22.85
CA THR A 349 8.94 6.44 22.52
C THR A 349 8.31 6.38 21.13
N THR A 350 7.61 7.45 20.73
CA THR A 350 7.07 7.59 19.37
C THR A 350 8.16 7.67 18.29
N ALA A 351 9.38 8.07 18.66
CA ALA A 351 10.52 8.10 17.73
C ALA A 351 11.04 6.69 17.35
N ASP A 352 10.67 5.66 18.11
CA ASP A 352 11.04 4.28 17.82
C ASP A 352 10.09 3.57 16.86
N VAL A 353 9.16 4.31 16.23
CA VAL A 353 8.17 3.74 15.29
C VAL A 353 8.84 2.86 14.21
N TYR A 354 8.21 1.72 13.91
CA TYR A 354 8.68 0.66 13.00
C TYR A 354 9.91 -0.13 13.46
N LYS A 355 10.53 0.23 14.58
CA LYS A 355 11.70 -0.47 15.09
C LYS A 355 11.37 -1.90 15.45
N TYR A 356 12.20 -2.84 15.02
CA TYR A 356 12.10 -4.25 15.34
C TYR A 356 12.73 -4.50 16.71
N ILE A 357 11.92 -4.95 17.66
CA ILE A 357 12.34 -5.05 19.06
C ILE A 357 11.97 -6.38 19.69
N LYS A 358 12.67 -6.68 20.78
CA LYS A 358 12.35 -7.72 21.74
C LYS A 358 12.11 -7.10 23.12
N LEU A 359 10.95 -7.36 23.71
CA LEU A 359 10.73 -7.19 25.13
C LEU A 359 11.06 -8.52 25.81
N SER A 360 12.08 -8.53 26.66
CA SER A 360 12.46 -9.73 27.42
C SER A 360 11.79 -9.71 28.79
N GLU A 361 11.33 -10.88 29.24
CA GLU A 361 10.69 -11.08 30.54
C GLU A 361 9.50 -10.11 30.77
N ALA A 362 8.74 -9.78 29.73
CA ALA A 362 7.55 -8.94 29.85
C ALA A 362 6.48 -9.63 30.69
N VAL A 363 5.74 -8.85 31.50
CA VAL A 363 4.64 -9.34 32.33
C VAL A 363 3.36 -8.69 31.88
N PHE A 364 2.35 -9.47 31.59
CA PHE A 364 1.02 -8.93 31.30
C PHE A 364 0.37 -8.43 32.59
N LYS A 365 -0.40 -7.32 32.48
CA LYS A 365 -1.12 -6.73 33.60
C LYS A 365 -2.21 -7.65 34.15
N GLU A 366 -2.84 -8.39 33.25
CA GLU A 366 -3.85 -9.42 33.45
C GLU A 366 -3.68 -10.49 32.38
N ASP A 367 -4.30 -11.65 32.52
CA ASP A 367 -4.25 -12.69 31.51
C ASP A 367 -4.78 -12.15 30.17
N ALA A 368 -3.95 -12.24 29.13
CA ALA A 368 -4.26 -11.71 27.83
C ALA A 368 -4.51 -12.85 26.82
N THR A 369 -5.65 -12.83 26.16
CA THR A 369 -5.98 -13.81 25.12
C THR A 369 -5.90 -13.16 23.73
N PHE A 370 -5.08 -13.74 22.88
CA PHE A 370 -4.96 -13.37 21.48
C PHE A 370 -5.53 -14.49 20.61
N GLU A 371 -6.11 -14.14 19.48
CA GLU A 371 -6.70 -15.09 18.54
C GLU A 371 -6.19 -14.81 17.14
N THR A 372 -5.72 -15.86 16.46
CA THR A 372 -5.34 -15.76 15.02
C THR A 372 -6.51 -15.28 14.18
N GLY A 373 -6.24 -14.40 13.23
CA GLY A 373 -7.25 -13.78 12.37
C GLY A 373 -8.00 -12.61 13.01
N LYS A 374 -7.80 -12.33 14.30
CA LYS A 374 -8.47 -11.23 15.02
C LYS A 374 -7.46 -10.20 15.54
N THR A 375 -7.90 -8.95 15.58
CA THR A 375 -7.17 -7.88 16.27
C THR A 375 -7.58 -7.87 17.73
N THR A 376 -6.71 -8.33 18.60
CA THR A 376 -6.87 -8.39 20.06
C THR A 376 -5.75 -7.62 20.75
N ASN A 377 -5.96 -7.19 21.98
CA ASN A 377 -4.99 -6.40 22.74
C ASN A 377 -4.71 -7.04 24.09
N GLY A 378 -3.47 -6.86 24.58
CA GLY A 378 -3.06 -7.08 25.96
C GLY A 378 -2.25 -5.89 26.45
N ILE A 379 -2.03 -5.79 27.74
CA ILE A 379 -1.21 -4.73 28.34
C ILE A 379 -0.07 -5.38 29.09
N VAL A 380 1.16 -5.00 28.78
CA VAL A 380 2.34 -5.36 29.59
C VAL A 380 2.75 -4.20 30.49
N VAL A 381 3.37 -4.53 31.62
CA VAL A 381 3.74 -3.57 32.66
C VAL A 381 5.23 -3.67 33.02
N SER A 382 5.81 -2.53 33.40
CA SER A 382 7.16 -2.44 34.00
C SER A 382 7.17 -1.24 34.94
N GLY A 383 7.12 -1.52 36.26
CA GLY A 383 6.86 -0.48 37.28
C GLY A 383 5.51 0.20 37.00
N ASP A 384 5.50 1.52 36.92
CA ASP A 384 4.30 2.33 36.66
C ASP A 384 4.02 2.53 35.16
N LYS A 385 4.83 1.94 34.29
CA LYS A 385 4.66 2.03 32.84
C LYS A 385 3.82 0.88 32.29
N GLU A 386 2.91 1.24 31.37
CA GLU A 386 2.07 0.30 30.64
C GLU A 386 2.35 0.43 29.15
N MET A 387 2.30 -0.71 28.43
CA MET A 387 2.45 -0.77 26.97
C MET A 387 1.39 -1.70 26.38
N THR A 388 0.67 -1.23 25.39
CA THR A 388 -0.29 -2.06 24.65
C THR A 388 0.44 -3.00 23.69
N ILE A 389 0.13 -4.28 23.78
CA ILE A 389 0.49 -5.31 22.82
C ILE A 389 -0.75 -5.57 21.96
N ARG A 390 -0.66 -5.26 20.68
CA ARG A 390 -1.79 -5.32 19.75
C ARG A 390 -1.54 -6.32 18.64
N ASN A 391 -2.31 -7.41 18.60
CA ASN A 391 -2.25 -8.43 17.53
C ASN A 391 -2.76 -7.85 16.17
N SER A 392 -2.06 -6.86 15.66
CA SER A 392 -2.44 -6.16 14.42
C SER A 392 -2.23 -7.05 13.20
N PHE A 393 -1.16 -7.86 13.20
CA PHE A 393 -0.90 -8.84 12.14
C PHE A 393 -1.80 -10.07 12.21
N ARG A 394 -2.52 -10.25 13.33
CA ARG A 394 -3.46 -11.35 13.55
C ARG A 394 -2.81 -12.74 13.50
N VAL A 395 -1.54 -12.82 13.87
CA VAL A 395 -0.71 -14.05 13.81
C VAL A 395 -0.49 -14.69 15.18
N ILE A 396 -0.75 -13.94 16.25
CA ILE A 396 -0.61 -14.46 17.63
C ILE A 396 -1.87 -15.19 18.05
N ASP A 397 -1.69 -16.36 18.68
CA ASP A 397 -2.76 -17.19 19.24
C ASP A 397 -2.38 -17.68 20.64
N GLY A 398 -3.36 -17.75 21.53
CA GLY A 398 -3.20 -18.29 22.86
C GLY A 398 -3.53 -17.33 24.00
N THR A 399 -3.48 -17.86 25.22
CA THR A 399 -3.65 -17.08 26.46
C THR A 399 -2.31 -16.96 27.16
N PHE A 400 -1.93 -15.74 27.48
CA PHE A 400 -0.67 -15.34 28.08
C PHE A 400 -0.94 -14.92 29.52
N GLU A 401 -0.61 -15.81 30.45
CA GLU A 401 -0.90 -15.66 31.88
C GLU A 401 -0.06 -14.53 32.50
N ALA A 402 -0.69 -13.66 33.29
CA ALA A 402 -0.01 -12.57 34.02
C ALA A 402 0.96 -13.07 35.11
N SER A 403 0.81 -14.32 35.50
CA SER A 403 1.72 -14.98 36.47
C SER A 403 3.05 -15.40 35.91
N LYS A 404 3.20 -15.35 34.58
CA LYS A 404 4.39 -15.76 33.82
C LYS A 404 5.11 -14.59 33.21
N LYS A 405 6.31 -14.83 32.75
CA LYS A 405 7.12 -13.89 31.98
C LYS A 405 7.17 -14.32 30.53
N TRP A 406 7.17 -13.33 29.63
CA TRP A 406 7.05 -13.54 28.20
C TRP A 406 8.13 -12.76 27.44
N ASP A 407 8.72 -13.41 26.45
CA ASP A 407 9.54 -12.75 25.44
C ASP A 407 8.63 -12.36 24.27
N ILE A 408 8.54 -11.08 23.99
CA ILE A 408 7.68 -10.53 22.94
C ILE A 408 8.55 -9.92 21.87
N ILE A 409 8.48 -10.44 20.65
CA ILE A 409 9.18 -9.90 19.48
C ILE A 409 8.15 -9.25 18.56
N GLY A 410 8.44 -8.05 18.06
CA GLY A 410 7.53 -7.32 17.19
C GLY A 410 8.03 -5.93 16.84
N PHE A 411 7.11 -5.11 16.40
CA PHE A 411 7.40 -3.76 15.92
C PHE A 411 6.76 -2.71 16.81
N VAL A 412 7.50 -1.63 17.05
CA VAL A 412 6.93 -0.44 17.65
C VAL A 412 5.97 0.20 16.63
N SER A 413 4.76 0.46 17.05
CA SER A 413 3.76 1.24 16.32
C SER A 413 3.30 2.41 17.18
N VAL A 414 2.62 3.36 16.59
CA VAL A 414 2.06 4.52 17.31
C VAL A 414 0.60 4.65 16.95
N TYR A 415 -0.23 4.82 17.95
CA TYR A 415 -1.66 5.08 17.77
C TYR A 415 -2.08 6.28 18.61
N GLN A 416 -2.60 7.32 17.95
CA GLN A 416 -3.00 8.59 18.60
C GLN A 416 -1.89 9.18 19.51
N GLY A 417 -0.65 9.16 19.00
CA GLY A 417 0.51 9.67 19.73
C GLY A 417 1.04 8.75 20.85
N THR A 418 0.49 7.54 21.02
CA THR A 418 0.92 6.60 22.06
C THR A 418 1.62 5.40 21.44
N PRO A 419 2.85 5.03 21.87
CA PRO A 419 3.53 3.83 21.43
C PRO A 419 2.77 2.56 21.83
N GLN A 420 2.80 1.57 20.97
CA GLN A 420 2.28 0.22 21.19
C GLN A 420 3.14 -0.79 20.42
N ILE A 421 3.03 -2.07 20.73
CA ILE A 421 3.78 -3.12 20.05
C ILE A 421 2.84 -3.97 19.21
N TYR A 422 3.24 -4.19 17.95
CA TYR A 422 2.63 -5.17 17.05
C TYR A 422 3.46 -6.46 17.10
N PRO A 423 3.06 -7.47 17.86
CA PRO A 423 3.84 -8.69 18.02
C PRO A 423 3.77 -9.57 16.77
N ILE A 424 4.91 -10.24 16.49
CA ILE A 424 4.99 -11.35 15.54
C ILE A 424 5.27 -12.67 16.26
N SER A 425 5.76 -12.61 17.50
CA SER A 425 5.99 -13.77 18.37
C SER A 425 5.84 -13.39 19.83
N ILE A 426 5.19 -14.28 20.60
CA ILE A 426 5.14 -14.23 22.06
C ILE A 426 5.45 -15.64 22.56
N THR A 427 6.52 -15.81 23.31
CA THR A 427 6.95 -17.09 23.86
C THR A 427 7.19 -16.97 25.36
N GLU A 428 6.95 -18.03 26.13
CA GLU A 428 7.27 -18.04 27.56
C GLU A 428 8.77 -17.82 27.70
N SER A 429 9.17 -16.82 28.52
CA SER A 429 10.59 -16.57 28.80
C SER A 429 11.16 -17.76 29.52
N THR A 430 11.94 -18.56 28.83
CA THR A 430 12.78 -19.55 29.46
C THR A 430 13.94 -18.81 30.05
N LEU A 431 14.17 -19.00 31.32
CA LEU A 431 15.40 -18.52 31.99
C LEU A 431 16.59 -19.23 31.37
N ASP A 432 17.06 -18.78 30.21
CA ASP A 432 18.34 -19.16 29.69
C ASP A 432 19.44 -18.46 30.53
N GLY A 433 19.82 -19.16 31.57
CA GLY A 433 20.92 -18.74 32.42
C GLY A 433 20.59 -17.65 33.43
N VAL A 434 20.62 -17.97 34.69
CA VAL A 434 20.51 -17.00 35.79
C VAL A 434 21.57 -15.93 35.59
N LYS A 435 21.17 -14.73 35.15
CA LYS A 435 22.01 -13.55 35.24
C LYS A 435 22.14 -13.24 36.74
N ALA A 436 23.19 -13.71 37.38
CA ALA A 436 23.44 -13.38 38.78
C ALA A 436 23.58 -11.86 38.89
N ALA A 437 22.59 -11.22 39.53
CA ALA A 437 22.73 -9.82 39.91
C ALA A 437 23.98 -9.70 40.80
N THR A 438 24.99 -9.01 40.33
CA THR A 438 26.23 -8.81 41.06
C THR A 438 26.19 -7.47 41.76
N THR A 439 26.36 -7.51 43.07
CA THR A 439 26.65 -6.33 43.89
C THR A 439 28.13 -6.02 43.99
N ASP A 440 29.00 -6.69 43.21
CA ASP A 440 30.43 -6.42 43.13
C ASP A 440 30.84 -6.12 41.68
N ASP A 441 31.36 -4.95 41.45
CA ASP A 441 31.36 -4.20 40.19
C ASP A 441 32.21 -4.74 39.03
N ASN A 442 32.89 -5.90 39.15
CA ASN A 442 33.85 -6.29 38.12
C ASN A 442 33.74 -7.73 37.57
N ILE A 443 32.87 -8.59 38.08
CA ILE A 443 32.73 -9.98 37.60
C ILE A 443 31.30 -10.26 37.21
N THR A 444 31.08 -10.48 35.93
CA THR A 444 29.76 -10.92 35.36
C THR A 444 29.88 -12.36 34.88
N ILE A 445 28.92 -13.23 35.25
CA ILE A 445 28.91 -14.65 34.86
C ILE A 445 27.49 -14.95 34.31
N TYR A 446 27.44 -15.50 33.09
CA TYR A 446 26.19 -15.95 32.48
C TYR A 446 26.44 -17.14 31.53
N SER A 447 25.40 -17.85 31.11
CA SER A 447 25.48 -18.88 30.08
C SER A 447 24.64 -18.51 28.88
N SER A 448 25.06 -18.93 27.70
CA SER A 448 24.29 -18.82 26.45
C SER A 448 24.78 -19.89 25.46
N ASN A 449 23.86 -20.53 24.74
CA ASN A 449 24.19 -21.53 23.72
C ASN A 449 25.17 -22.63 24.16
N GLY A 450 25.00 -23.15 25.38
CA GLY A 450 25.85 -24.19 25.91
C GLY A 450 27.28 -23.74 26.29
N LYS A 451 27.53 -22.44 26.31
CA LYS A 451 28.77 -21.81 26.75
C LYS A 451 28.55 -21.02 28.03
N ILE A 452 29.60 -20.92 28.85
CA ILE A 452 29.64 -20.08 30.05
C ILE A 452 30.56 -18.90 29.74
N TYR A 453 30.03 -17.70 29.93
CA TYR A 453 30.75 -16.44 29.75
C TYR A 453 31.08 -15.83 31.11
N VAL A 454 32.34 -15.53 31.33
CA VAL A 454 32.85 -14.91 32.56
C VAL A 454 33.61 -13.64 32.18
N ASN A 455 33.03 -12.48 32.46
CA ASN A 455 33.78 -11.23 32.40
C ASN A 455 34.52 -11.05 33.73
N ALA A 456 35.85 -11.04 33.70
CA ALA A 456 36.68 -10.99 34.89
C ALA A 456 37.94 -10.15 34.66
N ILE A 457 38.58 -9.76 35.77
CA ILE A 457 39.93 -9.16 35.74
C ILE A 457 40.94 -10.28 35.50
N GLY A 458 41.94 -10.03 34.67
CA GLY A 458 42.98 -11.04 34.39
C GLY A 458 43.75 -11.51 35.62
N GLY A 459 44.09 -12.81 35.63
CA GLY A 459 44.84 -13.45 36.69
C GLY A 459 44.01 -14.21 37.74
N GLU A 460 42.70 -14.00 37.79
CA GLU A 460 41.80 -14.77 38.66
C GLU A 460 41.59 -16.20 38.15
N LYS A 461 41.29 -17.14 39.05
CA LYS A 461 40.90 -18.50 38.63
C LYS A 461 39.41 -18.60 38.44
N ILE A 462 39.01 -19.12 37.27
CA ILE A 462 37.67 -19.54 36.96
C ILE A 462 37.61 -21.05 37.18
N GLU A 463 36.82 -21.50 38.15
CA GLU A 463 36.66 -22.92 38.48
C GLU A 463 35.19 -23.33 38.22
N LEU A 464 34.99 -24.44 37.52
CA LEU A 464 33.68 -25.01 37.25
C LEU A 464 33.50 -26.26 38.12
N PHE A 465 32.30 -26.38 38.73
CA PHE A 465 31.93 -27.53 39.53
C PHE A 465 30.60 -28.08 39.09
N ASN A 466 30.41 -29.39 39.18
CA ASN A 466 29.08 -29.99 39.03
C ASN A 466 28.23 -29.76 40.31
N ILE A 467 26.98 -30.19 40.30
CA ILE A 467 26.03 -30.00 41.41
C ILE A 467 26.44 -30.79 42.70
N THR A 468 27.32 -31.77 42.58
CA THR A 468 27.85 -32.55 43.71
C THR A 468 29.11 -31.91 44.31
N GLY A 469 29.55 -30.74 43.79
CA GLY A 469 30.75 -30.02 44.28
C GLY A 469 32.07 -30.54 43.71
N GLN A 470 32.07 -31.48 42.76
CA GLN A 470 33.27 -31.95 42.09
C GLN A 470 33.74 -30.92 41.06
N LYS A 471 35.02 -30.53 41.14
CA LYS A 471 35.62 -29.63 40.12
C LYS A 471 35.77 -30.33 38.78
N VAL A 472 35.24 -29.72 37.72
CA VAL A 472 35.20 -30.29 36.38
C VAL A 472 36.04 -29.54 35.36
N ALA A 473 36.35 -28.25 35.63
CA ALA A 473 37.26 -27.47 34.81
C ALA A 473 37.89 -26.31 35.62
N GLU A 474 39.05 -25.84 35.18
CA GLU A 474 39.74 -24.65 35.71
C GLU A 474 40.39 -23.88 34.57
N LYS A 475 40.32 -22.56 34.60
CA LYS A 475 41.00 -21.65 33.67
C LYS A 475 41.46 -20.40 34.40
N VAL A 476 42.63 -19.89 34.09
CA VAL A 476 43.03 -18.55 34.52
C VAL A 476 42.38 -17.51 33.62
N ALA A 477 41.70 -16.55 34.22
CA ALA A 477 41.01 -15.49 33.49
C ALA A 477 41.99 -14.58 32.76
N VAL A 478 41.64 -14.24 31.53
CA VAL A 478 42.19 -13.05 30.86
C VAL A 478 41.27 -11.87 31.14
N SER A 479 41.79 -10.64 31.09
CA SER A 479 40.97 -9.45 31.27
C SER A 479 39.88 -9.37 30.18
N GLY A 480 38.61 -9.18 30.58
CA GLY A 480 37.47 -9.19 29.73
C GLY A 480 36.71 -10.53 29.70
N ILE A 481 36.03 -10.84 28.62
CA ILE A 481 35.16 -12.00 28.51
C ILE A 481 35.94 -13.28 28.26
N ASN A 482 35.82 -14.24 29.20
CA ASN A 482 36.33 -15.60 29.11
C ASN A 482 35.19 -16.55 28.76
N VAL A 483 35.38 -17.41 27.77
CA VAL A 483 34.39 -18.41 27.35
C VAL A 483 34.84 -19.80 27.71
N LEU A 484 33.95 -20.59 28.33
CA LEU A 484 34.13 -21.99 28.72
C LEU A 484 32.94 -22.82 28.22
N ASP A 485 33.11 -24.13 28.06
CA ASP A 485 32.01 -25.03 27.73
C ASP A 485 31.17 -25.37 28.94
N ALA A 486 29.83 -25.30 28.79
CA ALA A 486 28.89 -25.80 29.79
C ALA A 486 28.77 -27.33 29.65
N VAL A 487 29.54 -28.07 30.48
CA VAL A 487 29.59 -29.55 30.40
C VAL A 487 28.33 -30.21 30.98
N TYR A 488 27.66 -29.56 31.92
CA TYR A 488 26.47 -30.04 32.60
C TYR A 488 25.31 -29.05 32.46
N ASP A 489 24.09 -29.56 32.62
CA ASP A 489 22.89 -28.72 32.58
C ASP A 489 22.88 -27.68 33.72
N ILE A 490 23.51 -28.01 34.83
CA ILE A 490 23.75 -27.07 35.93
C ILE A 490 25.24 -27.10 36.28
N THR A 491 25.86 -25.94 36.23
CA THR A 491 27.29 -25.76 36.58
C THR A 491 27.42 -24.66 37.64
N LEU A 492 28.22 -24.91 38.68
CA LEU A 492 28.62 -23.87 39.62
C LEU A 492 29.93 -23.25 39.11
N VAL A 493 29.94 -21.98 38.89
CA VAL A 493 31.10 -21.22 38.44
C VAL A 493 31.63 -20.40 39.58
N LYS A 494 32.91 -20.64 39.94
CA LYS A 494 33.60 -19.89 41.00
C LYS A 494 34.69 -19.02 40.37
N VAL A 495 34.70 -17.74 40.74
CA VAL A 495 35.75 -16.77 40.37
C VAL A 495 36.13 -15.99 41.64
N GLY A 496 37.35 -16.17 42.10
CA GLY A 496 37.78 -15.62 43.42
C GLY A 496 36.90 -16.13 44.54
N SER A 497 36.29 -15.26 45.32
CA SER A 497 35.32 -15.59 46.38
C SER A 497 33.88 -15.81 45.87
N LYS A 498 33.61 -15.50 44.61
CA LYS A 498 32.27 -15.51 44.04
C LYS A 498 31.92 -16.88 43.46
N VAL A 499 30.76 -17.41 43.82
CA VAL A 499 30.22 -18.65 43.25
C VAL A 499 28.84 -18.37 42.67
N VAL A 500 28.65 -18.72 41.41
CA VAL A 500 27.37 -18.51 40.66
C VAL A 500 26.93 -19.86 40.11
N LYS A 501 25.64 -20.18 40.29
CA LYS A 501 24.98 -21.30 39.61
C LYS A 501 24.58 -20.86 38.20
N VAL A 502 25.03 -21.57 37.21
CA VAL A 502 24.63 -21.36 35.79
C VAL A 502 23.90 -22.59 35.30
N VAL A 503 22.89 -22.38 34.49
CA VAL A 503 22.10 -23.43 33.82
C VAL A 503 22.45 -23.37 32.34
N LYS A 504 22.62 -24.54 31.70
CA LYS A 504 23.00 -24.69 30.27
C LYS A 504 21.91 -24.18 29.36
#